data_9066815c02efda2e28558631e2b83329
#
_entry.id   9066815c02efda2e28558631e2b83329
#
_cell.length_a   1.000
_cell.length_b   1.000
_cell.length_c   1.000
_cell.angle_alpha   90.00
_cell.angle_beta   90.00
_cell.angle_gamma   90.00
#
_symmetry.space_group_name_H-M   'P 1'
#
loop_
_entity.id
_entity.type
_entity.pdbx_description
1 polymer ?
#
loop_
_entity_poly.entity_id
_entity_poly.type
_entity_poly.pdbx_seq_one_letter_code
_entity_poly.pdbx_strand_id
1 'polypeptide(L)' 'MKLDYFETDGQSYYEAVIWDKTGNTQLLAECYTTKNEAKRAVRNFVKNYKGTKVIVPENCFVRQFDEDECAIEDYEVY' A
#
# COMPACT_ATOMS: atom_id res chain seq x y z
N MET A 1 0.43 5.49 -11.99
CA MET A 1 1.90 5.61 -12.09
C MET A 1 2.50 5.47 -10.72
N LYS A 2 3.53 4.68 -10.59
CA LYS A 2 4.25 4.54 -9.33
C LYS A 2 5.01 5.83 -9.02
N LEU A 3 4.97 6.26 -7.76
CA LEU A 3 5.64 7.47 -7.30
C LEU A 3 6.77 7.11 -6.35
N ASP A 4 7.91 7.79 -6.48
CA ASP A 4 8.93 7.74 -5.45
C ASP A 4 8.45 8.55 -4.26
N TYR A 5 9.00 8.26 -3.09
CA TYR A 5 8.54 8.87 -1.85
C TYR A 5 8.51 10.41 -1.91
N PHE A 6 9.54 11.03 -2.49
CA PHE A 6 9.61 12.48 -2.59
C PHE A 6 8.66 13.06 -3.65
N GLU A 7 8.16 12.24 -4.59
CA GLU A 7 7.21 12.69 -5.61
C GLU A 7 5.79 12.84 -5.07
N THR A 8 5.52 12.34 -3.87
CA THR A 8 4.20 12.46 -3.24
C THR A 8 3.93 13.86 -2.69
N ASP A 9 4.96 14.68 -2.59
CA ASP A 9 4.85 16.02 -2.01
C ASP A 9 3.95 16.91 -2.86
N GLY A 10 2.95 17.51 -2.22
CA GLY A 10 2.03 18.45 -2.86
C GLY A 10 0.95 17.83 -3.74
N GLN A 11 0.79 16.51 -3.74
CA GLN A 11 -0.27 15.86 -4.51
C GLN A 11 -0.95 14.74 -3.71
N SER A 12 -2.21 14.45 -4.07
CA SER A 12 -2.89 13.29 -3.50
C SER A 12 -2.33 12.00 -4.10
N TYR A 13 -2.30 10.93 -3.32
CA TYR A 13 -1.75 9.65 -3.79
C TYR A 13 -2.33 8.49 -2.98
N TYR A 14 -2.02 7.28 -3.42
CA TYR A 14 -2.47 6.03 -2.80
C TYR A 14 -1.27 5.17 -2.45
N GLU A 15 -1.21 4.71 -1.21
CA GLU A 15 -0.12 3.84 -0.77
C GLU A 15 -0.61 2.40 -0.67
N ALA A 16 0.13 1.50 -1.32
CA ALA A 16 -0.08 0.05 -1.17
C ALA A 16 0.64 -0.39 0.09
N VAL A 17 -0.09 -0.99 1.03
CA VAL A 17 0.44 -1.31 2.36
C VAL A 17 0.16 -2.77 2.68
N ILE A 18 1.20 -3.47 3.12
CA ILE A 18 1.07 -4.82 3.67
C ILE A 18 1.92 -4.90 4.94
N TRP A 19 1.28 -5.35 6.03
CA TRP A 19 1.98 -5.71 7.26
C TRP A 19 1.90 -7.21 7.44
N ASP A 20 2.90 -7.83 8.07
CA ASP A 20 2.80 -9.24 8.39
C ASP A 20 1.70 -9.47 9.43
N LYS A 21 1.36 -10.73 9.68
CA LYS A 21 0.26 -11.08 10.59
C LYS A 21 0.44 -10.48 11.98
N THR A 22 1.66 -10.35 12.47
CA THR A 22 1.92 -9.79 13.80
C THR A 22 1.80 -8.28 13.86
N GLY A 23 1.85 -7.60 12.70
CA GLY A 23 1.86 -6.15 12.61
C GLY A 23 3.21 -5.51 12.94
N ASN A 24 4.25 -6.31 13.11
CA ASN A 24 5.57 -5.81 13.49
C ASN A 24 6.48 -5.50 12.31
N THR A 25 6.23 -6.11 11.15
CA THR A 25 7.06 -5.93 9.97
C THR A 25 6.22 -5.46 8.80
N GLN A 26 6.55 -4.32 8.24
CA GLN A 26 5.91 -3.83 7.02
C GLN A 26 6.59 -4.46 5.81
N LEU A 27 5.82 -5.19 5.01
CA LEU A 27 6.34 -5.92 3.86
C LEU A 27 6.26 -5.11 2.57
N LEU A 28 5.29 -4.20 2.48
CA LEU A 28 5.10 -3.37 1.29
C LEU A 28 4.67 -1.97 1.70
N ALA A 29 5.30 -0.96 1.08
CA ALA A 29 4.94 0.44 1.22
C ALA A 29 5.35 1.14 -0.08
N GLU A 30 4.43 1.22 -1.04
CA GLU A 30 4.68 1.83 -2.34
C GLU A 30 3.55 2.78 -2.70
N CYS A 31 3.89 3.92 -3.30
CA CYS A 31 2.94 4.98 -3.62
C CYS A 31 2.61 4.99 -5.11
N TYR A 32 1.34 5.27 -5.42
CA TYR A 32 0.79 5.30 -6.78
C TYR A 32 -0.16 6.46 -6.96
N THR A 33 -0.34 6.90 -8.19
CA THR A 33 -1.26 7.99 -8.51
C THR A 33 -2.73 7.56 -8.50
N THR A 34 -3.01 6.26 -8.64
CA THR A 34 -4.39 5.75 -8.65
C THR A 34 -4.58 4.61 -7.66
N LYS A 35 -5.81 4.51 -7.16
CA LYS A 35 -6.21 3.45 -6.23
C LYS A 35 -6.06 2.05 -6.86
N ASN A 36 -6.46 1.91 -8.12
CA ASN A 36 -6.40 0.62 -8.79
C ASN A 36 -4.98 0.12 -8.99
N GLU A 37 -4.04 1.01 -9.27
CA GLU A 37 -2.63 0.64 -9.35
C GLU A 37 -2.10 0.17 -8.01
N ALA A 38 -2.45 0.87 -6.94
CA ALA A 38 -2.04 0.48 -5.59
C ALA A 38 -2.62 -0.88 -5.19
N LYS A 39 -3.90 -1.13 -5.49
CA LYS A 39 -4.52 -2.44 -5.24
C LYS A 39 -3.84 -3.55 -6.02
N ARG A 40 -3.51 -3.29 -7.28
CA ARG A 40 -2.80 -4.26 -8.12
C ARG A 40 -1.41 -4.57 -7.53
N ALA A 41 -0.73 -3.56 -7.04
CA ALA A 41 0.58 -3.75 -6.41
C ALA A 41 0.49 -4.67 -5.19
N VAL A 42 -0.54 -4.50 -4.36
CA VAL A 42 -0.78 -5.40 -3.22
C VAL A 42 -0.98 -6.84 -3.70
N ARG A 43 -1.88 -7.05 -4.67
CA ARG A 43 -2.17 -8.40 -5.18
C ARG A 43 -0.94 -9.05 -5.81
N ASN A 44 -0.16 -8.30 -6.59
CA ASN A 44 1.05 -8.82 -7.21
C ASN A 44 2.11 -9.19 -6.17
N PHE A 45 2.25 -8.36 -5.13
CA PHE A 45 3.18 -8.68 -4.06
C PHE A 45 2.81 -9.99 -3.37
N VAL A 46 1.54 -10.15 -2.99
CA VAL A 46 1.08 -11.36 -2.32
C VAL A 46 1.28 -12.59 -3.20
N LYS A 47 0.94 -12.48 -4.48
CA LYS A 47 1.09 -13.57 -5.45
C LYS A 47 2.54 -14.04 -5.60
N ASN A 48 3.47 -13.10 -5.54
CA ASN A 48 4.89 -13.38 -5.80
C ASN A 48 5.74 -13.48 -4.54
N TYR A 49 5.13 -13.31 -3.37
CA TYR A 49 5.87 -13.31 -2.12
C TYR A 49 6.45 -14.69 -1.80
N LYS A 50 7.75 -14.71 -1.53
CA LYS A 50 8.49 -15.95 -1.20
C LYS A 50 9.21 -15.86 0.13
N GLY A 51 8.86 -14.87 0.94
CA GLY A 51 9.45 -14.71 2.27
C GLY A 51 8.84 -15.65 3.31
N THR A 52 9.26 -15.50 4.55
CA THR A 52 8.85 -16.37 5.65
C THR A 52 7.73 -15.79 6.52
N LYS A 53 7.38 -14.51 6.32
CA LYS A 53 6.33 -13.86 7.11
C LYS A 53 4.96 -14.30 6.62
N VAL A 54 3.99 -14.31 7.54
CA VAL A 54 2.61 -14.66 7.20
C VAL A 54 1.85 -13.40 6.80
N ILE A 55 1.18 -13.46 5.65
CA ILE A 55 0.34 -12.37 5.15
C ILE A 55 -1.12 -12.77 5.32
N VAL A 56 -1.91 -11.89 5.93
CA VAL A 56 -3.36 -12.09 6.10
C VAL A 56 -4.12 -10.96 5.40
N PRO A 57 -5.33 -11.24 4.85
CA PRO A 57 -6.06 -10.24 4.06
C PRO A 57 -6.33 -8.93 4.80
N GLU A 58 -6.61 -8.96 6.08
CA GLU A 58 -6.92 -7.77 6.87
C GLU A 58 -5.72 -6.82 7.03
N ASN A 59 -4.50 -7.29 6.77
CA ASN A 59 -3.29 -6.47 6.84
C ASN A 59 -2.81 -6.01 5.47
N CYS A 60 -3.64 -6.21 4.44
CA CYS A 60 -3.37 -5.78 3.07
C CYS A 60 -4.39 -4.71 2.70
N PHE A 61 -3.94 -3.48 2.47
CA PHE A 61 -4.87 -2.39 2.17
C PHE A 61 -4.19 -1.31 1.34
N VAL A 62 -5.02 -0.39 0.85
CA VAL A 62 -4.56 0.82 0.17
C VAL A 62 -5.00 2.00 1.00
N ARG A 63 -4.07 2.89 1.32
CA ARG A 63 -4.34 4.12 2.08
C ARG A 63 -4.28 5.32 1.16
N GLN A 64 -5.35 6.10 1.16
CA GLN A 64 -5.41 7.34 0.38
C GLN A 64 -4.92 8.52 1.21
N PHE A 65 -4.06 9.34 0.61
CA PHE A 65 -3.55 10.57 1.21
C PHE A 65 -3.97 11.76 0.37
N ASP A 66 -4.25 12.87 1.04
CA ASP A 66 -4.51 14.14 0.35
C ASP A 66 -3.21 14.87 0.05
N GLU A 67 -3.32 16.06 -0.54
CA GLU A 67 -2.17 16.90 -0.93
C GLU A 67 -1.34 17.38 0.24
N ASP A 68 -1.90 17.36 1.46
CA ASP A 68 -1.19 17.76 2.69
C ASP A 68 -0.63 16.54 3.43
N GLU A 69 -0.59 15.38 2.78
CA GLU A 69 -0.09 14.11 3.34
C GLU A 69 -0.91 13.62 4.54
N CYS A 70 -2.18 13.98 4.58
CA CYS A 70 -3.10 13.47 5.59
C CYS A 70 -3.83 12.23 5.05
N ALA A 71 -3.82 11.15 5.83
CA ALA A 71 -4.57 9.94 5.48
C ALA A 71 -6.07 10.23 5.56
N ILE A 72 -6.81 9.95 4.48
CA ILE A 72 -8.24 10.21 4.40
C ILE A 72 -9.07 8.93 4.46
N GLU A 73 -8.59 7.84 3.87
CA GLU A 73 -9.38 6.61 3.82
C GLU A 73 -8.48 5.41 3.56
N ASP A 74 -8.88 4.25 4.11
CA ASP A 74 -8.27 2.96 3.82
C ASP A 74 -9.26 2.13 3.00
N TYR A 75 -8.75 1.44 1.97
CA TYR A 75 -9.54 0.59 1.09
C TYR A 75 -9.06 -0.85 1.22
N GLU A 76 -9.99 -1.77 1.35
CA GLU A 76 -9.70 -3.20 1.36
C GLU A 76 -9.28 -3.65 -0.04
N VAL A 77 -8.37 -4.62 -0.10
CA VAL A 77 -7.94 -5.24 -1.36
C VAL A 77 -8.61 -6.60 -1.54
N TYR A 78 -8.85 -7.30 -0.44
CA TYR A 78 -9.45 -8.64 -0.44
C TYR A 78 -10.76 -8.68 0.32
#